data_e1f7da0af8ff423d23fd5560c7909e27
#
_entry.id   e1f7da0af8ff423d23fd5560c7909e27
#
_cell.length_a   1.000
_cell.length_b   1.000
_cell.length_c   1.000
_cell.angle_alpha   90.00
_cell.angle_beta   90.00
_cell.angle_gamma   90.00
#
_symmetry.space_group_name_H-M   'P 1'
#
loop_
_entity.id
_entity.type
_entity.pdbx_description
1 polymer ?
#
loop_
_entity_poly.entity_id
_entity_poly.type
_entity_poly.pdbx_seq_one_letter_code
_entity_poly.pdbx_strand_id
1 'polypeptide(L)'
;GLSLKALRRDTQIAIGLGGVISMCIVIAASGVYGTPLESAADLGKALVQLYGNGAEEVIALGLFAAGLSSAITAPLAAGRVAAECFWWSTTSKKPRWVALIVLGTGMAVVAFGWQPIQIIRVAQWANGLLLPLVGGFLFYLVLHQKKELEWRSATLVFLALSVLLFLLFSLRSLGFF
;
A
#
# COMPACT_ATOMS: atom_id res chain seq x y z
N GLY A 1 -17.45 22.55 -1.82
CA GLY A 1 -16.08 22.06 -1.68
C GLY A 1 -15.89 21.44 -0.32
N LEU A 2 -15.23 20.28 -0.25
CA LEU A 2 -14.84 19.63 1.01
C LEU A 2 -13.94 20.60 1.81
N SER A 3 -14.27 20.87 3.08
CA SER A 3 -13.43 21.70 3.92
C SER A 3 -12.13 20.96 4.23
N LEU A 4 -11.00 21.67 4.29
CA LEU A 4 -9.69 21.09 4.66
C LEU A 4 -9.74 20.34 6.01
N LYS A 5 -10.59 20.79 6.94
CA LYS A 5 -10.81 20.10 8.23
C LYS A 5 -11.47 18.74 8.06
N ALA A 6 -12.47 18.63 7.18
CA ALA A 6 -13.13 17.36 6.90
C ALA A 6 -12.17 16.38 6.23
N LEU A 7 -11.40 16.84 5.24
CA LEU A 7 -10.40 16.01 4.56
C LEU A 7 -9.32 15.49 5.54
N ARG A 8 -8.82 16.38 6.41
CA ARG A 8 -7.82 15.99 7.42
C ARG A 8 -8.36 14.95 8.39
N ARG A 9 -9.60 15.13 8.88
CA ARG A 9 -10.25 14.19 9.79
C ARG A 9 -10.45 12.82 9.12
N ASP A 10 -10.92 12.82 7.89
CA ASP A 10 -11.15 11.61 7.10
C ASP A 10 -9.85 10.82 6.89
N THR A 11 -8.79 11.51 6.49
CA THR A 11 -7.45 10.93 6.34
C THR A 11 -6.90 10.37 7.65
N GLN A 12 -7.05 11.09 8.77
CA GLN A 12 -6.58 10.63 10.08
C GLN A 12 -7.32 9.37 10.55
N ILE A 13 -8.65 9.32 10.35
CA ILE A 13 -9.47 8.16 10.70
C ILE A 13 -9.08 6.97 9.82
N ALA A 14 -8.97 7.16 8.50
CA ALA A 14 -8.62 6.11 7.57
C ALA A 14 -7.24 5.51 7.86
N ILE A 15 -6.22 6.34 8.09
CA ILE A 15 -4.87 5.90 8.43
C ILE A 15 -4.84 5.21 9.81
N GLY A 16 -5.54 5.77 10.80
CA GLY A 16 -5.61 5.18 12.14
C GLY A 16 -6.24 3.79 12.13
N LEU A 17 -7.40 3.66 11.49
CA LEU A 17 -8.08 2.36 11.34
C LEU A 17 -7.23 1.37 10.55
N GLY A 18 -6.63 1.80 9.44
CA GLY A 18 -5.72 0.96 8.64
C GLY A 18 -4.52 0.47 9.46
N GLY A 19 -3.94 1.34 10.29
CA GLY A 19 -2.85 0.99 11.19
C GLY A 19 -3.26 -0.06 12.22
N VAL A 20 -4.41 0.11 12.88
CA VAL A 20 -4.95 -0.87 13.85
C VAL A 20 -5.20 -2.23 13.18
N ILE A 21 -5.84 -2.24 12.02
CA ILE A 21 -6.09 -3.48 11.26
C ILE A 21 -4.76 -4.16 10.90
N SER A 22 -3.77 -3.40 10.43
CA SER A 22 -2.44 -3.94 10.10
C SER A 22 -1.75 -4.56 11.32
N MET A 23 -1.84 -3.92 12.48
CA MET A 23 -1.31 -4.48 13.74
C MET A 23 -2.02 -5.79 14.12
N CYS A 24 -3.35 -5.85 14.00
CA CYS A 24 -4.11 -7.07 14.24
C CYS A 24 -3.67 -8.21 13.32
N ILE A 25 -3.44 -7.92 12.02
CA ILE A 25 -2.95 -8.92 11.06
C ILE A 25 -1.57 -9.43 11.44
N VAL A 26 -0.65 -8.54 11.84
CA VAL A 26 0.71 -8.93 12.26
C VAL A 26 0.66 -9.81 13.51
N ILE A 27 -0.18 -9.46 14.49
CA ILE A 27 -0.38 -10.26 15.71
C ILE A 27 -0.95 -11.64 15.36
N ALA A 28 -1.98 -11.70 14.52
CA ALA A 28 -2.56 -12.97 14.07
C ALA A 28 -1.54 -13.83 13.30
N ALA A 29 -0.75 -13.22 12.42
CA ALA A 29 0.29 -13.91 11.67
C ALA A 29 1.43 -14.44 12.56
N SER A 30 1.73 -13.79 13.69
CA SER A 30 2.74 -14.28 14.63
C SER A 30 2.39 -15.63 15.26
N GLY A 31 1.09 -15.97 15.35
CA GLY A 31 0.62 -17.25 15.86
C GLY A 31 0.86 -18.45 14.93
N VAL A 32 1.19 -18.19 13.66
CA VAL A 32 1.52 -19.22 12.65
C VAL A 32 2.99 -19.19 12.25
N TYR A 33 3.84 -18.71 13.15
CA TYR A 33 5.29 -18.65 12.93
C TYR A 33 5.87 -20.04 12.69
N GLY A 34 6.70 -20.16 11.62
CA GLY A 34 7.36 -21.41 11.27
C GLY A 34 6.64 -22.26 10.21
N THR A 35 5.42 -21.92 9.80
CA THR A 35 4.76 -22.56 8.65
C THR A 35 5.14 -21.85 7.35
N PRO A 36 5.62 -22.58 6.32
CA PRO A 36 5.88 -21.97 5.02
C PRO A 36 4.56 -21.53 4.38
N LEU A 37 4.39 -20.22 4.19
CA LEU A 37 3.24 -19.64 3.52
C LEU A 37 3.61 -19.39 2.05
N GLU A 38 3.26 -20.33 1.18
CA GLU A 38 3.53 -20.22 -0.27
C GLU A 38 2.32 -19.72 -1.05
N SER A 39 1.12 -19.90 -0.48
CA SER A 39 -0.13 -19.51 -1.11
C SER A 39 -1.08 -18.81 -0.13
N ALA A 40 -2.10 -18.13 -0.68
CA ALA A 40 -3.18 -17.55 0.12
C ALA A 40 -4.00 -18.64 0.87
N ALA A 41 -4.10 -19.84 0.29
CA ALA A 41 -4.77 -20.98 0.91
C ALA A 41 -4.01 -21.48 2.16
N ASP A 42 -2.69 -21.42 2.16
CA ASP A 42 -1.89 -21.83 3.33
C ASP A 42 -2.10 -20.89 4.51
N LEU A 43 -2.32 -19.61 4.25
CA LEU A 43 -2.70 -18.66 5.28
C LEU A 43 -4.04 -19.04 5.92
N GLY A 44 -5.04 -19.43 5.11
CA GLY A 44 -6.32 -19.92 5.59
C GLY A 44 -6.17 -21.13 6.48
N LYS A 45 -5.47 -22.17 6.00
CA LYS A 45 -5.22 -23.42 6.75
C LYS A 45 -4.46 -23.18 8.07
N ALA A 46 -3.45 -22.32 8.04
CA ALA A 46 -2.68 -21.98 9.24
C ALA A 46 -3.56 -21.32 10.32
N LEU A 47 -4.54 -20.50 9.91
CA LEU A 47 -5.44 -19.81 10.84
C LEU A 47 -6.60 -20.71 11.32
N VAL A 48 -6.95 -21.79 10.62
CA VAL A 48 -7.92 -22.79 11.10
C VAL A 48 -7.49 -23.37 12.45
N GLN A 49 -6.19 -23.56 12.67
CA GLN A 49 -5.69 -24.05 13.94
C GLN A 49 -5.95 -23.09 15.11
N LEU A 50 -6.04 -21.80 14.85
CA LEU A 50 -6.24 -20.76 15.87
C LEU A 50 -7.72 -20.38 16.05
N TYR A 51 -8.47 -20.34 14.94
CA TYR A 51 -9.83 -19.77 14.91
C TYR A 51 -10.92 -20.75 14.52
N GLY A 52 -10.58 -22.01 14.22
CA GLY A 52 -11.54 -23.05 13.88
C GLY A 52 -11.93 -23.07 12.39
N ASN A 53 -12.83 -23.99 12.05
CA ASN A 53 -13.15 -24.36 10.65
C ASN A 53 -13.71 -23.25 9.76
N GLY A 54 -14.23 -22.14 10.32
CA GLY A 54 -14.73 -21.01 9.53
C GLY A 54 -13.66 -19.97 9.13
N ALA A 55 -12.40 -20.15 9.58
CA ALA A 55 -11.34 -19.18 9.35
C ALA A 55 -10.93 -19.11 7.86
N GLU A 56 -10.95 -20.25 7.16
CA GLU A 56 -10.56 -20.33 5.76
C GLU A 56 -11.53 -19.56 4.88
N GLU A 57 -12.83 -19.71 5.08
CA GLU A 57 -13.87 -19.00 4.33
C GLU A 57 -13.85 -17.49 4.57
N VAL A 58 -13.65 -17.08 5.83
CA VAL A 58 -13.57 -15.66 6.19
C VAL A 58 -12.35 -15.01 5.54
N ILE A 59 -11.20 -15.68 5.54
CA ILE A 59 -9.99 -15.19 4.90
C ILE A 59 -10.15 -15.14 3.38
N ALA A 60 -10.72 -16.20 2.78
CA ALA A 60 -10.96 -16.23 1.35
C ALA A 60 -11.86 -15.07 0.91
N LEU A 61 -12.94 -14.82 1.66
CA LEU A 61 -13.83 -13.69 1.42
C LEU A 61 -13.15 -12.34 1.59
N GLY A 62 -12.32 -12.18 2.65
CA GLY A 62 -11.55 -10.98 2.90
C GLY A 62 -10.54 -10.69 1.79
N LEU A 63 -9.79 -11.71 1.35
CA LEU A 63 -8.84 -11.60 0.25
C LEU A 63 -9.53 -11.28 -1.08
N PHE A 64 -10.68 -11.91 -1.35
CA PHE A 64 -11.48 -11.60 -2.52
C PHE A 64 -11.96 -10.14 -2.51
N ALA A 65 -12.52 -9.68 -1.41
CA ALA A 65 -13.02 -8.30 -1.27
C ALA A 65 -11.88 -7.28 -1.41
N ALA A 66 -10.72 -7.53 -0.78
CA ALA A 66 -9.54 -6.69 -0.89
C ALA A 66 -8.98 -6.66 -2.33
N GLY A 67 -8.89 -7.83 -2.96
CA GLY A 67 -8.45 -7.96 -4.35
C GLY A 67 -9.37 -7.23 -5.33
N LEU A 68 -10.68 -7.40 -5.18
CA LEU A 68 -11.68 -6.72 -6.02
C LEU A 68 -11.60 -5.20 -5.86
N SER A 69 -11.52 -4.71 -4.62
CA SER A 69 -11.38 -3.28 -4.34
C SER A 69 -10.12 -2.71 -4.98
N SER A 70 -8.98 -3.39 -4.84
CA SER A 70 -7.69 -2.95 -5.40
C SER A 70 -7.68 -3.02 -6.93
N ALA A 71 -8.30 -4.03 -7.53
CA ALA A 71 -8.40 -4.18 -8.97
C ALA A 71 -9.20 -3.05 -9.64
N ILE A 72 -10.10 -2.40 -8.90
CA ILE A 72 -10.84 -1.23 -9.38
C ILE A 72 -10.09 0.06 -9.08
N THR A 73 -9.64 0.24 -7.84
CA THR A 73 -9.12 1.53 -7.37
C THR A 73 -7.72 1.85 -7.91
N ALA A 74 -6.84 0.86 -8.01
CA ALA A 74 -5.45 1.09 -8.45
C ALA A 74 -5.36 1.56 -9.93
N PRO A 75 -6.04 0.91 -10.90
CA PRO A 75 -6.06 1.39 -12.29
C PRO A 75 -6.68 2.78 -12.44
N LEU A 76 -7.77 3.06 -11.71
CA LEU A 76 -8.41 4.37 -11.74
C LEU A 76 -7.50 5.47 -11.15
N ALA A 77 -6.80 5.17 -10.06
CA ALA A 77 -5.82 6.09 -9.48
C ALA A 77 -4.67 6.37 -10.45
N ALA A 78 -4.12 5.33 -11.10
CA ALA A 78 -3.07 5.49 -12.09
C ALA A 78 -3.51 6.37 -13.27
N GLY A 79 -4.74 6.17 -13.76
CA GLY A 79 -5.32 6.98 -14.82
C GLY A 79 -5.47 8.46 -14.43
N ARG A 80 -5.89 8.74 -13.19
CA ARG A 80 -6.01 10.10 -12.66
C ARG A 80 -4.65 10.76 -12.48
N VAL A 81 -3.68 10.07 -11.88
CA VAL A 81 -2.31 10.59 -11.71
C VAL A 81 -1.70 10.93 -13.07
N ALA A 82 -1.84 10.04 -14.07
CA ALA A 82 -1.37 10.31 -15.40
C ALA A 82 -2.05 11.56 -16.02
N ALA A 83 -3.36 11.72 -15.82
CA ALA A 83 -4.07 12.90 -16.32
C ALA A 83 -3.52 14.20 -15.72
N GLU A 84 -3.24 14.23 -14.43
CA GLU A 84 -2.65 15.39 -13.76
C GLU A 84 -1.21 15.65 -14.22
N CYS A 85 -0.37 14.62 -14.30
CA CYS A 85 1.01 14.75 -14.72
C CYS A 85 1.17 15.24 -16.16
N PHE A 86 0.29 14.80 -17.05
CA PHE A 86 0.34 15.14 -18.48
C PHE A 86 -0.64 16.26 -18.88
N TRP A 87 -1.27 16.92 -17.91
CA TRP A 87 -2.20 18.02 -18.12
C TRP A 87 -3.33 17.67 -19.11
N TRP A 88 -3.85 16.45 -19.04
CA TRP A 88 -4.93 16.05 -19.93
C TRP A 88 -6.27 16.67 -19.52
N SER A 89 -7.05 17.07 -20.54
CA SER A 89 -8.40 17.59 -20.29
C SER A 89 -9.28 16.55 -19.58
N THR A 90 -10.19 17.02 -18.73
CA THR A 90 -11.19 16.20 -17.99
C THR A 90 -12.10 15.40 -18.92
N THR A 91 -12.28 15.84 -20.17
CA THR A 91 -13.05 15.16 -21.21
C THR A 91 -12.25 14.11 -21.99
N SER A 92 -10.94 14.03 -21.77
CA SER A 92 -10.05 13.10 -22.47
C SER A 92 -10.34 11.64 -22.10
N LYS A 93 -10.29 10.76 -23.11
CA LYS A 93 -10.37 9.30 -22.91
C LYS A 93 -9.04 8.68 -22.50
N LYS A 94 -7.93 9.43 -22.55
CA LYS A 94 -6.56 8.92 -22.26
C LYS A 94 -6.41 8.31 -20.86
N PRO A 95 -6.97 8.90 -19.76
CA PRO A 95 -6.90 8.30 -18.43
C PRO A 95 -7.54 6.90 -18.35
N ARG A 96 -8.60 6.66 -19.13
CA ARG A 96 -9.24 5.33 -19.21
C ARG A 96 -8.33 4.30 -19.86
N TRP A 97 -7.60 4.70 -20.90
CA TRP A 97 -6.62 3.81 -21.55
C TRP A 97 -5.48 3.44 -20.60
N VAL A 98 -4.98 4.41 -19.83
CA VAL A 98 -3.97 4.12 -18.79
C VAL A 98 -4.53 3.12 -17.76
N ALA A 99 -5.75 3.33 -17.28
CA ALA A 99 -6.38 2.40 -16.35
C ALA A 99 -6.54 0.99 -16.96
N LEU A 100 -6.97 0.90 -18.22
CA LEU A 100 -7.09 -0.38 -18.93
C LEU A 100 -5.75 -1.08 -19.14
N ILE A 101 -4.69 -0.33 -19.46
CA ILE A 101 -3.34 -0.87 -19.60
C ILE A 101 -2.85 -1.44 -18.25
N VAL A 102 -3.03 -0.70 -17.16
CA VAL A 102 -2.64 -1.16 -15.81
C VAL A 102 -3.41 -2.42 -15.44
N LEU A 103 -4.73 -2.44 -15.66
CA LEU A 103 -5.55 -3.63 -15.40
C LEU A 103 -5.11 -4.81 -16.27
N GLY A 104 -4.92 -4.58 -17.57
CA GLY A 104 -4.49 -5.61 -18.52
C GLY A 104 -3.10 -6.18 -18.19
N THR A 105 -2.19 -5.34 -17.72
CA THR A 105 -0.86 -5.80 -17.24
C THR A 105 -1.00 -6.73 -16.05
N GLY A 106 -1.85 -6.38 -15.07
CA GLY A 106 -2.13 -7.25 -13.93
C GLY A 106 -2.73 -8.60 -14.34
N MET A 107 -3.70 -8.58 -15.27
CA MET A 107 -4.30 -9.81 -15.81
C MET A 107 -3.27 -10.66 -16.56
N ALA A 108 -2.40 -10.04 -17.36
CA ALA A 108 -1.36 -10.75 -18.10
C ALA A 108 -0.38 -11.46 -17.16
N VAL A 109 0.09 -10.78 -16.10
CA VAL A 109 1.01 -11.38 -15.11
C VAL A 109 0.41 -12.63 -14.48
N VAL A 110 -0.88 -12.59 -14.13
CA VAL A 110 -1.59 -13.77 -13.58
C VAL A 110 -1.74 -14.86 -14.65
N ALA A 111 -2.04 -14.50 -15.90
CA ALA A 111 -2.16 -15.45 -17.01
C ALA A 111 -0.84 -16.17 -17.34
N PHE A 112 0.31 -15.53 -17.07
CA PHE A 112 1.64 -16.16 -17.16
C PHE A 112 1.97 -17.10 -15.99
N GLY A 113 1.02 -17.33 -15.08
CA GLY A 113 1.16 -18.29 -13.99
C GLY A 113 1.91 -17.76 -12.75
N TRP A 114 2.12 -16.44 -12.64
CA TRP A 114 2.69 -15.86 -11.43
C TRP A 114 1.72 -15.99 -10.26
N GLN A 115 2.24 -16.51 -9.16
CA GLN A 115 1.43 -16.63 -7.95
C GLN A 115 1.26 -15.28 -7.25
N PRO A 116 0.10 -15.01 -6.61
CA PRO A 116 -0.16 -13.75 -5.91
C PRO A 116 0.92 -13.37 -4.91
N ILE A 117 1.48 -14.34 -4.18
CA ILE A 117 2.53 -14.09 -3.19
C ILE A 117 3.83 -13.59 -3.81
N GLN A 118 4.18 -14.06 -5.01
CA GLN A 118 5.35 -13.59 -5.75
C GLN A 118 5.17 -12.12 -6.18
N ILE A 119 3.97 -11.78 -6.66
CA ILE A 119 3.62 -10.42 -7.05
C ILE A 119 3.69 -9.49 -5.84
N ILE A 120 3.17 -9.92 -4.68
CA ILE A 120 3.22 -9.15 -3.44
C ILE A 120 4.68 -8.92 -3.01
N ARG A 121 5.56 -9.92 -3.09
CA ARG A 121 6.99 -9.76 -2.77
C ARG A 121 7.66 -8.73 -3.65
N VAL A 122 7.47 -8.80 -4.97
CA VAL A 122 8.02 -7.81 -5.91
C VAL A 122 7.48 -6.41 -5.63
N ALA A 123 6.18 -6.28 -5.36
CA ALA A 123 5.57 -5.02 -5.00
C ALA A 123 6.13 -4.45 -3.68
N GLN A 124 6.40 -5.29 -2.68
CA GLN A 124 7.02 -4.85 -1.42
C GLN A 124 8.47 -4.38 -1.62
N TRP A 125 9.24 -5.03 -2.48
CA TRP A 125 10.59 -4.56 -2.82
C TRP A 125 10.55 -3.22 -3.55
N ALA A 126 9.64 -3.05 -4.51
CA ALA A 126 9.45 -1.78 -5.18
C ALA A 126 9.06 -0.66 -4.19
N ASN A 127 8.13 -0.94 -3.27
CA ASN A 127 7.74 -0.01 -2.23
C ASN A 127 8.91 0.31 -1.27
N GLY A 128 9.71 -0.69 -0.88
CA GLY A 128 10.90 -0.51 -0.06
C GLY A 128 11.91 0.46 -0.66
N LEU A 129 12.04 0.49 -1.99
CA LEU A 129 12.90 1.43 -2.71
C LEU A 129 12.25 2.80 -2.90
N LEU A 130 10.96 2.84 -3.22
CA LEU A 130 10.25 4.08 -3.55
C LEU A 130 9.92 4.91 -2.30
N LEU A 131 9.56 4.29 -1.18
CA LEU A 131 9.14 5.01 0.01
C LEU A 131 10.23 5.93 0.60
N PRO A 132 11.51 5.52 0.74
CA PRO A 132 12.58 6.44 1.16
C PRO A 132 12.76 7.61 0.21
N LEU A 133 12.64 7.36 -1.09
CA LEU A 133 12.81 8.38 -2.14
C LEU A 133 11.70 9.43 -2.07
N VAL A 134 10.45 8.98 -1.98
CA VAL A 134 9.28 9.86 -1.82
C VAL A 134 9.34 10.60 -0.47
N GLY A 135 9.70 9.90 0.62
CA GLY A 135 9.85 10.51 1.94
C GLY A 135 10.95 11.58 1.95
N GLY A 136 12.09 11.31 1.34
CA GLY A 136 13.18 12.27 1.18
C GLY A 136 12.78 13.50 0.35
N PHE A 137 12.03 13.30 -0.73
CA PHE A 137 11.49 14.38 -1.54
C PHE A 137 10.49 15.26 -0.75
N LEU A 138 9.59 14.65 0.00
CA LEU A 138 8.66 15.38 0.87
C LEU A 138 9.41 16.15 1.96
N PHE A 139 10.43 15.55 2.56
CA PHE A 139 11.30 16.23 3.53
C PHE A 139 11.99 17.44 2.92
N TYR A 140 12.54 17.29 1.72
CA TYR A 140 13.13 18.40 0.97
C TYR A 140 12.12 19.52 0.70
N LEU A 141 10.91 19.19 0.27
CA LEU A 141 9.85 20.19 0.03
C LEU A 141 9.48 20.96 1.30
N VAL A 142 9.33 20.28 2.44
CA VAL A 142 9.00 20.92 3.74
C VAL A 142 10.14 21.84 4.18
N LEU A 143 11.40 21.47 3.95
CA LEU A 143 12.56 22.33 4.24
C LEU A 143 12.55 23.62 3.43
N HIS A 144 12.17 23.52 2.14
CA HIS A 144 12.19 24.67 1.22
C HIS A 144 10.95 25.56 1.28
N GLN A 145 9.88 25.11 1.95
CA GLN A 145 8.71 25.97 2.14
C GLN A 145 9.02 27.09 3.15
N LYS A 146 9.04 28.33 2.64
CA LYS A 146 9.28 29.55 3.44
C LYS A 146 8.10 29.97 4.34
N LYS A 147 6.93 29.35 4.18
CA LYS A 147 5.75 29.66 5.00
C LYS A 147 5.89 29.03 6.38
N GLU A 148 5.67 29.86 7.40
CA GLU A 148 5.58 29.43 8.79
C GLU A 148 4.50 28.37 8.96
N LEU A 149 4.89 27.11 8.93
CA LEU A 149 4.05 26.02 9.39
C LEU A 149 4.20 26.00 10.93
N GLU A 150 3.12 26.25 11.64
CA GLU A 150 3.07 26.20 13.13
C GLU A 150 3.66 24.89 13.71
N TRP A 151 3.71 23.83 12.91
CA TRP A 151 4.18 22.50 13.27
C TRP A 151 5.39 22.03 12.44
N ARG A 152 6.15 22.96 11.88
CA ARG A 152 7.27 22.63 11.00
C ARG A 152 8.30 21.69 11.65
N SER A 153 8.67 21.96 12.89
CA SER A 153 9.65 21.16 13.62
C SER A 153 9.14 19.73 13.88
N ALA A 154 7.90 19.58 14.32
CA ALA A 154 7.30 18.26 14.53
C ALA A 154 7.17 17.48 13.21
N THR A 155 6.72 18.14 12.13
CA THR A 155 6.62 17.52 10.80
C THR A 155 7.98 17.06 10.28
N LEU A 156 9.03 17.86 10.46
CA LEU A 156 10.39 17.50 10.05
C LEU A 156 10.93 16.30 10.84
N VAL A 157 10.68 16.25 12.15
CA VAL A 157 11.09 15.11 12.99
C VAL A 157 10.34 13.84 12.54
N PHE A 158 9.03 13.91 12.33
CA PHE A 158 8.24 12.76 11.85
C PHE A 158 8.69 12.28 10.47
N LEU A 159 8.96 13.20 9.54
CA LEU A 159 9.46 12.85 8.21
C LEU A 159 10.87 12.25 8.28
N ALA A 160 11.76 12.81 9.09
CA ALA A 160 13.10 12.27 9.27
C ALA A 160 13.07 10.85 9.86
N LEU A 161 12.24 10.62 10.89
CA LEU A 161 12.05 9.30 11.48
C LEU A 161 11.45 8.30 10.48
N SER A 162 10.45 8.70 9.70
CA SER A 162 9.85 7.82 8.69
C SER A 162 10.86 7.48 7.58
N VAL A 163 11.64 8.43 7.08
CA VAL A 163 12.69 8.17 6.10
C VAL A 163 13.75 7.22 6.67
N LEU A 164 14.17 7.42 7.92
CA LEU A 164 15.12 6.54 8.60
C LEU A 164 14.56 5.11 8.74
N LEU A 165 13.32 4.97 9.18
CA LEU A 165 12.66 3.66 9.28
C LEU A 165 12.54 2.98 7.93
N PHE A 166 12.15 3.70 6.88
CA PHE A 166 12.07 3.15 5.53
C PHE A 166 13.42 2.72 4.99
N LEU A 167 14.48 3.49 5.25
CA LEU A 167 15.86 3.10 4.91
C LEU A 167 16.29 1.83 5.63
N LEU A 168 16.04 1.72 6.93
CA LEU A 168 16.36 0.52 7.71
C LEU A 168 15.60 -0.71 7.19
N PHE A 169 14.30 -0.57 6.92
CA PHE A 169 13.51 -1.64 6.33
C PHE A 169 13.98 -2.02 4.92
N SER A 170 14.34 -1.04 4.10
CA SER A 170 14.88 -1.27 2.77
C SER A 170 16.21 -2.04 2.82
N LEU A 171 17.15 -1.64 3.68
CA LEU A 171 18.43 -2.31 3.87
C LEU A 171 18.25 -3.75 4.36
N ARG A 172 17.34 -3.96 5.31
CA ARG A 172 17.01 -5.31 5.79
C ARG A 172 16.39 -6.18 4.70
N SER A 173 15.50 -5.63 3.89
CA SER A 173 14.87 -6.33 2.77
C SER A 173 15.86 -6.74 1.67
N LEU A 174 16.95 -5.97 1.51
CA LEU A 174 18.03 -6.27 0.57
C LEU A 174 19.10 -7.21 1.15
N GLY A 175 18.93 -7.68 2.39
CA GLY A 175 19.83 -8.67 3.01
C GLY A 175 21.15 -8.10 3.53
N PHE A 176 21.22 -6.77 3.82
CA PHE A 176 22.40 -6.15 4.38
C PHE A 176 22.55 -6.35 5.91
N PHE A 177 21.47 -6.87 6.59
CA PHE A 177 21.50 -7.23 8.03
C PHE A 177 20.62 -8.46 8.28
#